data_029ddd09d05f3fe695853a55c631f159
#
_entry.id   029ddd09d05f3fe695853a55c631f159
#
_cell.length_a   1.000
_cell.length_b   1.000
_cell.length_c   1.000
_cell.angle_alpha   90.00
_cell.angle_beta   90.00
_cell.angle_gamma   90.00
#
_symmetry.space_group_name_H-M   'P 1'
#
loop_
_entity.id
_entity.type
_entity.pdbx_description
1 polymer ?
#
loop_
_entity_poly.entity_id
_entity_poly.type
_entity_poly.pdbx_seq_one_letter_code
_entity_poly.pdbx_strand_id
1 'polypeptide(L)'
;MPGIGIQSEGATAIPAESPLPESLARRPRVPAAWSATEAAVGVVRNVFSVDLEDWYQGLEIDMDQWNHYPSRIETGLEVLLELLDQAGVRATFFVLGWQAERSPHLVPRIAALGHEIASHGYSHRFVYRQGPEQFRSELRRSKQVLEDQSGAPVLGYRAPFFSITKDALWALDILLEEGIVYDSSVFPTHNYRYGMPEAVRQPSWTRTPSGGRVFEVPLSTVRVPGPDSAFGVNVPLGGGGYFRLYPYSLTRALGRHLLQNESHGLVFYVHPWEFDTAQPRVKVPRRLAGFTHYHRLDSTAEKTRQLLADFAFVPMREAFADEFTRAGL
;
A
#
# COMPACT_ATOMS: atom_id res chain seq x y z
N MET A 1 -50.02 17.60 10.20
CA MET A 1 -48.92 16.91 9.55
C MET A 1 -48.07 16.27 10.63
N PRO A 2 -48.08 14.92 10.84
CA PRO A 2 -47.25 14.30 11.89
C PRO A 2 -45.84 14.06 11.40
N GLY A 3 -44.84 14.43 12.24
CA GLY A 3 -43.43 14.20 12.04
C GLY A 3 -43.10 12.71 12.14
N ILE A 4 -42.31 12.21 11.18
CA ILE A 4 -41.76 10.86 11.19
C ILE A 4 -40.51 10.88 12.07
N GLY A 5 -40.65 10.32 13.27
CA GLY A 5 -39.51 10.03 14.13
C GLY A 5 -38.74 8.83 13.60
N ILE A 6 -37.47 9.03 13.21
CA ILE A 6 -36.52 7.96 12.92
C ILE A 6 -36.02 7.43 14.27
N GLN A 7 -36.52 6.26 14.65
CA GLN A 7 -35.96 5.51 15.78
C GLN A 7 -34.59 4.93 15.36
N SER A 8 -33.57 5.25 16.14
CA SER A 8 -32.23 4.67 16.06
C SER A 8 -32.27 3.24 16.60
N GLU A 9 -32.45 2.26 15.73
CA GLU A 9 -32.28 0.85 16.10
C GLU A 9 -30.79 0.53 16.28
N GLY A 10 -30.54 -0.20 17.37
CA GLY A 10 -29.32 -0.61 17.98
C GLY A 10 -28.14 -0.97 17.08
N ALA A 11 -27.03 -0.30 17.32
CA ALA A 11 -25.73 -0.72 16.87
C ALA A 11 -25.37 -2.07 17.51
N THR A 12 -25.42 -3.13 16.73
CA THR A 12 -24.87 -4.44 17.12
C THR A 12 -23.38 -4.30 17.38
N ALA A 13 -22.95 -4.60 18.60
CA ALA A 13 -21.55 -4.62 18.99
C ALA A 13 -20.84 -5.75 18.23
N ILE A 14 -19.72 -5.42 17.61
CA ILE A 14 -18.81 -6.39 16.98
C ILE A 14 -18.26 -7.30 18.10
N PRO A 15 -18.28 -8.63 17.95
CA PRO A 15 -17.74 -9.55 18.95
C PRO A 15 -16.25 -9.31 19.19
N ALA A 16 -15.81 -9.46 20.45
CA ALA A 16 -14.40 -9.43 20.79
C ALA A 16 -13.64 -10.56 20.08
N GLU A 17 -12.42 -10.23 19.65
CA GLU A 17 -11.52 -11.13 18.91
C GLU A 17 -11.42 -12.51 19.58
N SER A 18 -11.62 -13.58 18.79
CA SER A 18 -11.28 -14.93 19.20
C SER A 18 -9.75 -15.04 19.36
N PRO A 19 -9.24 -15.70 20.41
CA PRO A 19 -7.81 -15.89 20.59
C PRO A 19 -7.24 -16.70 19.40
N LEU A 20 -6.04 -16.33 18.96
CA LEU A 20 -5.30 -17.00 17.91
C LEU A 20 -5.12 -18.50 18.27
N PRO A 21 -5.27 -19.43 17.30
CA PRO A 21 -5.06 -20.85 17.56
C PRO A 21 -3.62 -21.13 18.03
N GLU A 22 -3.47 -21.98 19.04
CA GLU A 22 -2.19 -22.35 19.67
C GLU A 22 -1.14 -22.93 18.69
N SER A 23 -1.55 -23.40 17.52
CA SER A 23 -0.64 -23.87 16.46
C SER A 23 0.27 -22.78 15.87
N LEU A 24 -0.06 -21.49 16.06
CA LEU A 24 0.75 -20.36 15.67
C LEU A 24 1.78 -19.91 16.72
N ALA A 25 1.80 -20.57 17.90
CA ALA A 25 2.69 -20.21 19.00
C ALA A 25 4.16 -20.68 18.81
N ARG A 26 4.47 -21.48 17.81
CA ARG A 26 5.85 -21.80 17.46
C ARG A 26 6.37 -20.78 16.44
N ARG A 27 6.92 -19.68 16.94
CA ARG A 27 7.65 -18.69 16.11
C ARG A 27 8.77 -19.44 15.36
N PRO A 28 8.73 -19.53 14.02
CA PRO A 28 9.89 -19.97 13.27
C PRO A 28 11.03 -19.01 13.58
N ARG A 29 12.23 -19.55 13.86
CA ARG A 29 13.44 -18.71 13.96
C ARG A 29 13.59 -18.01 12.63
N VAL A 30 13.48 -16.68 12.66
CA VAL A 30 13.74 -15.84 11.49
C VAL A 30 15.14 -16.21 10.97
N PRO A 31 15.27 -16.60 9.69
CA PRO A 31 16.59 -16.79 9.11
C PRO A 31 17.37 -15.48 9.29
N ALA A 32 18.66 -15.57 9.59
CA ALA A 32 19.55 -14.41 9.88
C ALA A 32 19.71 -13.44 8.70
N ALA A 33 18.97 -13.57 7.65
CA ALA A 33 19.16 -12.84 6.40
C ALA A 33 17.85 -12.43 5.72
N TRP A 34 17.13 -11.48 6.29
CA TRP A 34 16.52 -10.46 5.47
C TRP A 34 17.64 -9.49 5.07
N SER A 35 18.56 -9.94 4.23
CA SER A 35 19.60 -9.10 3.66
C SER A 35 19.28 -8.86 2.20
N ALA A 36 19.14 -7.58 1.82
CA ALA A 36 19.21 -7.22 0.42
C ALA A 36 20.45 -7.87 -0.18
N THR A 37 20.27 -8.60 -1.26
CA THR A 37 21.39 -9.24 -1.94
C THR A 37 22.10 -8.26 -2.85
N GLU A 38 21.38 -7.30 -3.42
CA GLU A 38 21.91 -6.29 -4.33
C GLU A 38 21.01 -5.04 -4.29
N ALA A 39 21.60 -3.86 -4.08
CA ALA A 39 20.88 -2.60 -4.22
C ALA A 39 20.61 -2.32 -5.70
N ALA A 40 19.48 -1.66 -6.00
CA ALA A 40 19.17 -1.20 -7.35
C ALA A 40 20.28 -0.27 -7.87
N VAL A 41 20.71 -0.50 -9.12
CA VAL A 41 21.73 0.30 -9.79
C VAL A 41 21.08 1.01 -10.97
N GLY A 42 21.02 2.33 -10.96
CA GLY A 42 20.42 3.08 -12.08
C GLY A 42 20.11 4.53 -11.75
N VAL A 43 19.38 5.17 -12.66
CA VAL A 43 18.91 6.54 -12.45
C VAL A 43 17.88 6.56 -11.32
N VAL A 44 18.12 7.42 -10.33
CA VAL A 44 17.20 7.63 -9.21
C VAL A 44 15.88 8.23 -9.74
N ARG A 45 14.78 7.47 -9.65
CA ARG A 45 13.44 7.91 -10.03
C ARG A 45 12.51 7.81 -8.83
N ASN A 46 11.63 8.80 -8.67
CA ASN A 46 10.59 8.74 -7.65
C ASN A 46 9.38 7.97 -8.18
N VAL A 47 8.74 7.24 -7.31
CA VAL A 47 7.55 6.44 -7.62
C VAL A 47 6.34 7.01 -6.92
N PHE A 48 5.25 7.25 -7.68
CA PHE A 48 3.94 7.53 -7.12
C PHE A 48 3.04 6.31 -7.29
N SER A 49 2.41 5.88 -6.20
CA SER A 49 1.50 4.75 -6.22
C SER A 49 0.18 5.06 -5.54
N VAL A 50 -0.84 4.30 -5.90
CA VAL A 50 -2.20 4.43 -5.39
C VAL A 50 -2.67 3.05 -4.95
N ASP A 51 -3.06 2.91 -3.69
CA ASP A 51 -3.75 1.73 -3.23
C ASP A 51 -5.24 1.98 -3.46
N LEU A 52 -5.81 1.29 -4.49
CA LEU A 52 -7.17 1.52 -4.97
C LEU A 52 -8.18 0.84 -4.05
N GLU A 53 -8.52 1.54 -3.00
CA GLU A 53 -9.42 1.13 -1.93
C GLU A 53 -10.58 2.11 -1.76
N ASP A 54 -11.72 1.59 -1.30
CA ASP A 54 -12.81 2.41 -0.79
C ASP A 54 -12.60 2.74 0.70
N TRP A 55 -13.25 3.77 1.21
CA TRP A 55 -13.08 4.29 2.57
C TRP A 55 -13.26 3.24 3.68
N TYR A 56 -14.18 2.28 3.52
CA TYR A 56 -14.43 1.23 4.51
C TYR A 56 -13.34 0.14 4.52
N GLN A 57 -12.62 -0.04 3.43
CA GLN A 57 -11.52 -1.01 3.33
C GLN A 57 -10.30 -0.58 4.17
N GLY A 58 -10.03 0.73 4.25
CA GLY A 58 -8.99 1.27 5.13
C GLY A 58 -9.29 1.17 6.63
N LEU A 59 -10.52 0.81 7.02
CA LEU A 59 -10.98 0.77 8.43
C LEU A 59 -10.96 -0.63 9.08
N GLU A 60 -10.35 -1.64 8.44
CA GLU A 60 -10.32 -3.04 8.92
C GLU A 60 -11.73 -3.65 9.07
N ILE A 61 -12.69 -3.22 8.24
CA ILE A 61 -14.02 -3.81 8.18
C ILE A 61 -13.94 -5.10 7.36
N ASP A 62 -14.50 -6.19 7.87
CA ASP A 62 -14.48 -7.47 7.18
C ASP A 62 -15.23 -7.42 5.83
N MET A 63 -14.73 -8.15 4.84
CA MET A 63 -15.22 -8.14 3.46
C MET A 63 -16.70 -8.53 3.34
N ASP A 64 -17.23 -9.39 4.20
CA ASP A 64 -18.64 -9.78 4.23
C ASP A 64 -19.57 -8.62 4.58
N GLN A 65 -19.06 -7.58 5.22
CA GLN A 65 -19.80 -6.38 5.59
C GLN A 65 -19.73 -5.26 4.54
N TRP A 66 -18.80 -5.32 3.58
CA TRP A 66 -18.57 -4.23 2.64
C TRP A 66 -19.80 -3.85 1.80
N ASN A 67 -20.65 -4.81 1.49
CA ASN A 67 -21.90 -4.55 0.75
C ASN A 67 -22.94 -3.70 1.52
N HIS A 68 -22.76 -3.51 2.82
CA HIS A 68 -23.61 -2.65 3.64
C HIS A 68 -23.18 -1.17 3.58
N TYR A 69 -22.01 -0.88 3.00
CA TYR A 69 -21.50 0.48 2.90
C TYR A 69 -21.61 1.01 1.47
N PRO A 70 -22.00 2.28 1.30
CA PRO A 70 -22.02 2.90 -0.02
C PRO A 70 -20.60 3.06 -0.53
N SER A 71 -20.33 2.61 -1.75
CA SER A 71 -19.06 2.87 -2.42
C SER A 71 -18.92 4.36 -2.74
N ARG A 72 -17.76 4.90 -2.49
CA ARG A 72 -17.38 6.27 -2.80
C ARG A 72 -16.00 6.35 -3.49
N ILE A 73 -15.50 5.20 -3.93
CA ILE A 73 -14.17 5.08 -4.53
C ILE A 73 -13.98 6.05 -5.71
N GLU A 74 -15.03 6.20 -6.55
CA GLU A 74 -14.97 7.09 -7.72
C GLU A 74 -14.85 8.56 -7.31
N THR A 75 -15.50 8.98 -6.21
CA THR A 75 -15.43 10.36 -5.74
C THR A 75 -13.99 10.83 -5.51
N GLY A 76 -13.20 10.03 -4.80
CA GLY A 76 -11.80 10.36 -4.54
C GLY A 76 -10.89 10.05 -5.73
N LEU A 77 -11.21 9.01 -6.48
CA LEU A 77 -10.45 8.63 -7.68
C LEU A 77 -10.48 9.71 -8.76
N GLU A 78 -11.64 10.34 -9.00
CA GLU A 78 -11.75 11.44 -9.97
C GLU A 78 -10.81 12.59 -9.62
N VAL A 79 -10.83 13.02 -8.36
CA VAL A 79 -9.94 14.09 -7.88
C VAL A 79 -8.46 13.72 -8.07
N LEU A 80 -8.12 12.47 -7.76
CA LEU A 80 -6.75 11.99 -7.87
C LEU A 80 -6.29 11.88 -9.33
N LEU A 81 -7.12 11.32 -10.22
CA LEU A 81 -6.81 11.21 -11.65
C LEU A 81 -6.63 12.60 -12.29
N GLU A 82 -7.48 13.57 -11.92
CA GLU A 82 -7.33 14.96 -12.38
C GLU A 82 -6.01 15.57 -11.93
N LEU A 83 -5.59 15.36 -10.69
CA LEU A 83 -4.30 15.84 -10.18
C LEU A 83 -3.11 15.21 -10.91
N LEU A 84 -3.18 13.92 -11.19
CA LEU A 84 -2.13 13.20 -11.93
C LEU A 84 -2.05 13.67 -13.39
N ASP A 85 -3.19 13.85 -14.05
CA ASP A 85 -3.26 14.37 -15.43
C ASP A 85 -2.71 15.80 -15.53
N GLN A 86 -3.14 16.71 -14.65
CA GLN A 86 -2.64 18.09 -14.59
C GLN A 86 -1.12 18.15 -14.36
N ALA A 87 -0.57 17.20 -13.62
CA ALA A 87 0.87 17.12 -13.37
C ALA A 87 1.64 16.37 -14.47
N GLY A 88 0.94 15.74 -15.43
CA GLY A 88 1.56 14.86 -16.43
C GLY A 88 2.21 13.62 -15.84
N VAL A 89 1.73 13.14 -14.67
CA VAL A 89 2.30 12.03 -13.91
C VAL A 89 1.50 10.74 -14.14
N ARG A 90 2.20 9.67 -14.45
CA ARG A 90 1.65 8.31 -14.38
C ARG A 90 2.05 7.66 -13.07
N ALA A 91 1.18 6.80 -12.56
CA ALA A 91 1.32 6.14 -11.26
C ALA A 91 1.12 4.63 -11.39
N THR A 92 1.54 3.89 -10.36
CA THR A 92 1.18 2.48 -10.19
C THR A 92 -0.05 2.37 -9.29
N PHE A 93 -1.10 1.74 -9.79
CA PHE A 93 -2.33 1.46 -9.04
C PHE A 93 -2.31 0.01 -8.54
N PHE A 94 -2.19 -0.17 -7.24
CA PHE A 94 -2.39 -1.44 -6.57
C PHE A 94 -3.88 -1.63 -6.33
N VAL A 95 -4.49 -2.56 -7.06
CA VAL A 95 -5.94 -2.74 -7.12
C VAL A 95 -6.35 -3.99 -6.37
N LEU A 96 -7.37 -3.89 -5.52
CA LEU A 96 -8.03 -5.04 -4.92
C LEU A 96 -8.83 -5.81 -5.97
N GLY A 97 -8.63 -7.13 -6.06
CA GLY A 97 -9.38 -7.98 -6.98
C GLY A 97 -10.90 -7.88 -6.75
N TRP A 98 -11.34 -7.81 -5.49
CA TRP A 98 -12.74 -7.58 -5.14
C TRP A 98 -13.27 -6.25 -5.71
N GLN A 99 -12.48 -5.18 -5.63
CA GLN A 99 -12.88 -3.87 -6.16
C GLN A 99 -12.96 -3.89 -7.69
N ALA A 100 -12.05 -4.59 -8.35
CA ALA A 100 -12.07 -4.76 -9.80
C ALA A 100 -13.31 -5.54 -10.27
N GLU A 101 -13.72 -6.59 -9.56
CA GLU A 101 -14.97 -7.31 -9.86
C GLU A 101 -16.22 -6.47 -9.60
N ARG A 102 -16.21 -5.68 -8.53
CA ARG A 102 -17.32 -4.83 -8.13
C ARG A 102 -17.55 -3.64 -9.06
N SER A 103 -16.47 -3.07 -9.58
CA SER A 103 -16.47 -1.88 -10.44
C SER A 103 -15.60 -2.13 -11.68
N PRO A 104 -16.06 -3.00 -12.63
CA PRO A 104 -15.20 -3.52 -13.71
C PRO A 104 -14.78 -2.47 -14.75
N HIS A 105 -15.32 -1.27 -14.69
CA HIS A 105 -14.95 -0.15 -15.56
C HIS A 105 -13.70 0.63 -15.05
N LEU A 106 -13.31 0.47 -13.78
CA LEU A 106 -12.21 1.26 -13.18
C LEU A 106 -10.86 0.85 -13.74
N VAL A 107 -10.55 -0.45 -13.76
CA VAL A 107 -9.24 -0.95 -14.21
C VAL A 107 -8.97 -0.61 -15.67
N PRO A 108 -9.89 -0.86 -16.64
CA PRO A 108 -9.69 -0.47 -18.03
C PRO A 108 -9.49 1.04 -18.19
N ARG A 109 -10.24 1.85 -17.44
CA ARG A 109 -10.12 3.31 -17.46
C ARG A 109 -8.75 3.78 -16.99
N ILE A 110 -8.28 3.26 -15.84
CA ILE A 110 -6.99 3.63 -15.26
C ILE A 110 -5.86 3.20 -16.22
N ALA A 111 -5.93 1.99 -16.78
CA ALA A 111 -4.97 1.49 -17.75
C ALA A 111 -4.95 2.33 -19.04
N ALA A 112 -6.12 2.73 -19.56
CA ALA A 112 -6.23 3.58 -20.76
C ALA A 112 -5.61 4.98 -20.56
N LEU A 113 -5.55 5.49 -19.34
CA LEU A 113 -4.83 6.72 -18.99
C LEU A 113 -3.30 6.52 -18.88
N GLY A 114 -2.81 5.29 -19.12
CA GLY A 114 -1.39 4.95 -19.13
C GLY A 114 -0.79 4.68 -17.74
N HIS A 115 -1.61 4.52 -16.72
CA HIS A 115 -1.16 4.10 -15.40
C HIS A 115 -0.85 2.60 -15.38
N GLU A 116 0.06 2.19 -14.52
CA GLU A 116 0.37 0.78 -14.28
C GLU A 116 -0.66 0.15 -13.35
N ILE A 117 -1.09 -1.08 -13.67
CA ILE A 117 -1.96 -1.90 -12.81
C ILE A 117 -1.13 -2.95 -12.10
N ALA A 118 -1.26 -3.03 -10.79
CA ALA A 118 -0.63 -4.00 -9.91
C ALA A 118 -1.65 -4.58 -8.92
N SER A 119 -1.35 -5.69 -8.27
CA SER A 119 -2.28 -6.36 -7.35
C SER A 119 -2.14 -5.85 -5.91
N HIS A 120 -3.28 -5.57 -5.27
CA HIS A 120 -3.38 -5.31 -3.83
C HIS A 120 -4.01 -6.50 -3.07
N GLY A 121 -3.89 -7.72 -3.62
CA GLY A 121 -4.61 -8.88 -3.15
C GLY A 121 -6.08 -8.84 -3.55
N TYR A 122 -6.90 -9.73 -2.93
CA TYR A 122 -8.32 -9.81 -3.28
C TYR A 122 -9.23 -9.23 -2.21
N SER A 123 -9.09 -9.70 -0.96
CA SER A 123 -10.03 -9.47 0.15
C SER A 123 -9.56 -8.44 1.18
N HIS A 124 -8.48 -7.72 0.93
CA HIS A 124 -7.85 -6.75 1.84
C HIS A 124 -7.53 -7.31 3.24
N ARG A 125 -7.20 -8.60 3.33
CA ARG A 125 -6.82 -9.25 4.60
C ARG A 125 -5.34 -9.11 4.87
N PHE A 126 -4.98 -9.02 6.15
CA PHE A 126 -3.59 -9.12 6.57
C PHE A 126 -2.97 -10.44 6.12
N VAL A 127 -1.84 -10.41 5.43
CA VAL A 127 -1.16 -11.61 4.91
C VAL A 127 -0.78 -12.57 6.04
N TYR A 128 -0.26 -12.05 7.15
CA TYR A 128 0.10 -12.88 8.31
C TYR A 128 -1.11 -13.51 9.05
N ARG A 129 -2.35 -13.15 8.69
CA ARG A 129 -3.59 -13.79 9.17
C ARG A 129 -4.15 -14.81 8.19
N GLN A 130 -3.55 -14.94 7.02
CA GLN A 130 -3.91 -15.92 6.01
C GLN A 130 -2.96 -17.14 6.09
N GLY A 131 -3.44 -18.30 5.60
CA GLY A 131 -2.56 -19.42 5.29
C GLY A 131 -2.01 -19.33 3.87
N PRO A 132 -0.91 -20.02 3.55
CA PRO A 132 -0.30 -19.99 2.21
C PRO A 132 -1.28 -20.32 1.07
N GLU A 133 -2.14 -21.32 1.25
CA GLU A 133 -3.10 -21.74 0.23
C GLU A 133 -4.18 -20.68 -0.03
N GLN A 134 -4.69 -20.04 1.03
CA GLN A 134 -5.65 -18.96 0.88
C GLN A 134 -5.02 -17.76 0.19
N PHE A 135 -3.82 -17.38 0.60
CA PHE A 135 -3.08 -16.27 -0.02
C PHE A 135 -2.85 -16.53 -1.51
N ARG A 136 -2.40 -17.75 -1.89
CA ARG A 136 -2.20 -18.14 -3.28
C ARG A 136 -3.49 -18.05 -4.10
N SER A 137 -4.57 -18.59 -3.57
CA SER A 137 -5.88 -18.56 -4.23
C SER A 137 -6.38 -17.14 -4.46
N GLU A 138 -6.28 -16.26 -3.45
CA GLU A 138 -6.66 -14.87 -3.55
C GLU A 138 -5.77 -14.07 -4.51
N LEU A 139 -4.46 -14.32 -4.51
CA LEU A 139 -3.51 -13.70 -5.44
C LEU A 139 -3.82 -14.07 -6.90
N ARG A 140 -4.01 -15.37 -7.18
CA ARG A 140 -4.38 -15.85 -8.52
C ARG A 140 -5.66 -15.22 -9.03
N ARG A 141 -6.70 -15.20 -8.19
CA ARG A 141 -7.98 -14.59 -8.54
C ARG A 141 -7.83 -13.10 -8.84
N SER A 142 -7.15 -12.37 -7.96
CA SER A 142 -6.89 -10.94 -8.16
C SER A 142 -6.13 -10.71 -9.45
N LYS A 143 -5.02 -11.42 -9.66
CA LYS A 143 -4.18 -11.30 -10.84
C LYS A 143 -4.96 -11.56 -12.14
N GLN A 144 -5.73 -12.64 -12.19
CA GLN A 144 -6.55 -12.99 -13.36
C GLN A 144 -7.54 -11.88 -13.70
N VAL A 145 -8.32 -11.40 -12.72
CA VAL A 145 -9.31 -10.34 -12.94
C VAL A 145 -8.65 -9.06 -13.44
N LEU A 146 -7.51 -8.68 -12.87
CA LEU A 146 -6.80 -7.47 -13.24
C LEU A 146 -6.17 -7.57 -14.64
N GLU A 147 -5.62 -8.74 -15.00
CA GLU A 147 -5.06 -9.00 -16.33
C GLU A 147 -6.15 -9.03 -17.40
N ASP A 148 -7.28 -9.67 -17.13
CA ASP A 148 -8.45 -9.71 -18.02
C ASP A 148 -9.01 -8.30 -18.30
N GLN A 149 -9.04 -7.44 -17.29
CA GLN A 149 -9.58 -6.08 -17.40
C GLN A 149 -8.58 -5.07 -17.97
N SER A 150 -7.29 -5.18 -17.64
CA SER A 150 -6.26 -4.25 -18.13
C SER A 150 -5.70 -4.62 -19.50
N GLY A 151 -5.82 -5.87 -19.89
CA GLY A 151 -5.20 -6.41 -21.12
C GLY A 151 -3.67 -6.52 -21.03
N ALA A 152 -3.09 -6.44 -19.84
CA ALA A 152 -1.64 -6.43 -19.61
C ALA A 152 -1.25 -7.31 -18.40
N PRO A 153 -0.03 -7.89 -18.38
CA PRO A 153 0.45 -8.66 -17.25
C PRO A 153 0.53 -7.82 -15.97
N VAL A 154 0.08 -8.40 -14.85
CA VAL A 154 0.24 -7.85 -13.50
C VAL A 154 1.56 -8.34 -12.93
N LEU A 155 2.54 -7.45 -12.82
CA LEU A 155 3.92 -7.77 -12.41
C LEU A 155 4.22 -7.38 -10.97
N GLY A 156 3.40 -6.51 -10.38
CA GLY A 156 3.60 -5.97 -9.04
C GLY A 156 2.57 -6.41 -8.04
N TYR A 157 3.00 -6.48 -6.78
CA TYR A 157 2.13 -6.75 -5.64
C TYR A 157 2.41 -5.77 -4.50
N ARG A 158 1.37 -5.43 -3.76
CA ARG A 158 1.46 -4.77 -2.45
C ARG A 158 0.47 -5.43 -1.50
N ALA A 159 0.95 -5.87 -0.34
CA ALA A 159 0.08 -6.44 0.67
C ALA A 159 -0.81 -5.39 1.32
N PRO A 160 -2.11 -5.68 1.51
CA PRO A 160 -2.97 -4.86 2.35
C PRO A 160 -2.31 -4.57 3.70
N PHE A 161 -2.41 -3.31 4.14
CA PHE A 161 -1.78 -2.83 5.39
C PHE A 161 -0.27 -3.09 5.49
N PHE A 162 0.46 -3.27 4.39
CA PHE A 162 1.89 -3.61 4.40
C PHE A 162 2.21 -4.83 5.27
N SER A 163 1.36 -5.86 5.17
CA SER A 163 1.30 -6.97 6.13
C SER A 163 2.19 -8.17 5.78
N ILE A 164 3.11 -8.04 4.81
CA ILE A 164 4.25 -8.96 4.72
C ILE A 164 5.26 -8.52 5.77
N THR A 165 5.24 -9.23 6.89
CA THR A 165 6.13 -9.05 8.04
C THR A 165 6.98 -10.30 8.25
N LYS A 166 7.79 -10.34 9.29
CA LYS A 166 8.60 -11.53 9.62
C LYS A 166 7.81 -12.83 9.70
N ASP A 167 6.54 -12.75 10.10
CA ASP A 167 5.67 -13.91 10.26
C ASP A 167 5.02 -14.33 8.92
N ALA A 168 5.19 -13.56 7.85
CA ALA A 168 4.58 -13.79 6.53
C ALA A 168 5.59 -13.79 5.37
N LEU A 169 6.88 -13.96 5.62
CA LEU A 169 7.90 -14.00 4.55
C LEU A 169 7.70 -15.13 3.55
N TRP A 170 6.99 -16.19 3.92
CA TRP A 170 6.57 -17.27 3.03
C TRP A 170 5.74 -16.77 1.84
N ALA A 171 5.07 -15.61 1.99
CA ALA A 171 4.29 -15.02 0.91
C ALA A 171 5.16 -14.62 -0.29
N LEU A 172 6.42 -14.24 -0.07
CA LEU A 172 7.35 -13.87 -1.14
C LEU A 172 7.66 -15.06 -2.07
N ASP A 173 7.72 -16.28 -1.54
CA ASP A 173 7.88 -17.48 -2.37
C ASP A 173 6.67 -17.66 -3.27
N ILE A 174 5.46 -17.48 -2.73
CA ILE A 174 4.22 -17.58 -3.50
C ILE A 174 4.14 -16.46 -4.55
N LEU A 175 4.51 -15.22 -4.22
CA LEU A 175 4.57 -14.14 -5.19
C LEU A 175 5.46 -14.51 -6.39
N LEU A 176 6.64 -15.04 -6.12
CA LEU A 176 7.58 -15.47 -7.16
C LEU A 176 7.02 -16.62 -8.01
N GLU A 177 6.43 -17.65 -7.38
CA GLU A 177 5.83 -18.79 -8.06
C GLU A 177 4.63 -18.39 -8.95
N GLU A 178 3.89 -17.35 -8.56
CA GLU A 178 2.76 -16.81 -9.33
C GLU A 178 3.19 -15.74 -10.37
N GLY A 179 4.50 -15.56 -10.58
CA GLY A 179 5.04 -14.67 -11.61
C GLY A 179 4.98 -13.19 -11.26
N ILE A 180 4.91 -12.84 -9.98
CA ILE A 180 5.09 -11.45 -9.53
C ILE A 180 6.59 -11.12 -9.57
N VAL A 181 6.93 -10.01 -10.19
CA VAL A 181 8.29 -9.56 -10.42
C VAL A 181 8.79 -8.69 -9.27
N TYR A 182 7.93 -7.80 -8.77
CA TYR A 182 8.26 -6.93 -7.65
C TYR A 182 7.18 -6.91 -6.58
N ASP A 183 7.62 -6.72 -5.33
CA ASP A 183 6.79 -6.49 -4.17
C ASP A 183 7.01 -5.09 -3.60
N SER A 184 6.00 -4.49 -3.03
CA SER A 184 6.08 -3.20 -2.33
C SER A 184 5.34 -3.25 -0.99
N SER A 185 5.53 -4.36 -0.28
CA SER A 185 4.80 -4.63 0.97
C SER A 185 5.60 -4.28 2.22
N VAL A 186 6.91 -4.09 2.11
CA VAL A 186 7.75 -3.80 3.25
C VAL A 186 7.74 -2.31 3.57
N PHE A 187 7.49 -2.00 4.84
CA PHE A 187 7.63 -0.65 5.36
C PHE A 187 8.69 -0.65 6.48
N PRO A 188 9.87 -0.06 6.24
CA PRO A 188 10.99 -0.09 7.20
C PRO A 188 10.76 0.86 8.40
N THR A 189 9.70 0.62 9.18
CA THR A 189 9.31 1.44 10.33
C THR A 189 8.72 0.59 11.45
N HIS A 190 8.57 1.18 12.62
CA HIS A 190 7.82 0.56 13.73
C HIS A 190 6.34 0.91 13.64
N ASN A 191 5.49 -0.11 13.53
CA ASN A 191 4.05 0.04 13.66
C ASN A 191 3.46 -1.22 14.30
N TYR A 192 2.35 -1.09 15.03
CA TYR A 192 1.70 -2.22 15.71
C TYR A 192 1.00 -3.21 14.77
N ARG A 193 0.72 -2.82 13.51
CA ARG A 193 0.06 -3.65 12.50
C ARG A 193 1.02 -4.16 11.43
N TYR A 194 2.08 -3.44 11.20
CA TYR A 194 3.01 -3.70 10.10
C TYR A 194 4.40 -3.19 10.47
N GLY A 195 5.30 -3.35 9.55
CA GLY A 195 6.62 -2.76 9.65
C GLY A 195 7.69 -3.77 9.99
N MET A 196 8.82 -3.51 9.38
CA MET A 196 10.06 -4.24 9.56
C MET A 196 11.19 -3.22 9.70
N PRO A 197 11.41 -2.65 10.91
CA PRO A 197 12.35 -1.54 11.10
C PRO A 197 13.78 -1.83 10.68
N GLU A 198 14.16 -3.10 10.72
CA GLU A 198 15.45 -3.62 10.30
C GLU A 198 15.56 -3.94 8.81
N ALA A 199 14.44 -3.85 8.05
CA ALA A 199 14.46 -4.08 6.61
C ALA A 199 15.29 -3.01 5.89
N VAL A 200 15.78 -3.39 4.73
CA VAL A 200 16.49 -2.47 3.84
C VAL A 200 15.52 -1.35 3.40
N ARG A 201 15.99 -0.11 3.41
CA ARG A 201 15.18 1.06 3.12
C ARG A 201 15.15 1.45 1.64
N GLN A 202 16.03 0.89 0.86
CA GLN A 202 16.15 1.15 -0.58
C GLN A 202 15.62 -0.01 -1.42
N PRO A 203 15.10 0.25 -2.63
CA PRO A 203 14.73 -0.79 -3.57
C PRO A 203 15.88 -1.77 -3.82
N SER A 204 15.60 -3.07 -3.75
CA SER A 204 16.66 -4.08 -3.81
C SER A 204 16.13 -5.48 -4.10
N TRP A 205 16.96 -6.32 -4.70
CA TRP A 205 16.70 -7.74 -4.81
C TRP A 205 16.81 -8.40 -3.44
N THR A 206 15.72 -9.01 -3.00
CA THR A 206 15.59 -9.66 -1.71
C THR A 206 15.45 -11.17 -1.87
N ARG A 207 16.15 -11.95 -1.04
CA ARG A 207 15.99 -13.42 -1.04
C ARG A 207 14.68 -13.81 -0.38
N THR A 208 13.99 -14.75 -1.02
CA THR A 208 12.83 -15.41 -0.44
C THR A 208 13.27 -16.56 0.49
N PRO A 209 12.41 -17.05 1.38
CA PRO A 209 12.74 -18.19 2.26
C PRO A 209 13.19 -19.46 1.52
N SER A 210 12.66 -19.74 0.33
CA SER A 210 13.06 -20.88 -0.51
C SER A 210 14.35 -20.66 -1.28
N GLY A 211 14.94 -19.44 -1.22
CA GLY A 211 16.19 -19.08 -1.89
C GLY A 211 16.01 -18.41 -3.26
N GLY A 212 14.78 -18.17 -3.71
CA GLY A 212 14.48 -17.34 -4.86
C GLY A 212 14.79 -15.85 -4.61
N ARG A 213 14.49 -14.99 -5.58
CA ARG A 213 14.67 -13.53 -5.44
C ARG A 213 13.45 -12.79 -5.96
N VAL A 214 12.96 -11.80 -5.20
CA VAL A 214 11.93 -10.85 -5.59
C VAL A 214 12.52 -9.44 -5.45
N PHE A 215 12.09 -8.53 -6.32
CA PHE A 215 12.51 -7.13 -6.23
C PHE A 215 11.59 -6.41 -5.24
N GLU A 216 12.13 -6.05 -4.07
CA GLU A 216 11.37 -5.31 -3.05
C GLU A 216 11.55 -3.80 -3.25
N VAL A 217 10.41 -3.09 -3.29
CA VAL A 217 10.32 -1.64 -3.40
C VAL A 217 9.68 -1.08 -2.12
N PRO A 218 10.44 -0.89 -1.05
CA PRO A 218 9.91 -0.48 0.23
C PRO A 218 9.41 0.96 0.22
N LEU A 219 8.42 1.27 1.08
CA LEU A 219 7.99 2.64 1.25
C LEU A 219 9.07 3.51 1.88
N SER A 220 9.17 4.74 1.41
CA SER A 220 10.22 5.65 1.85
C SER A 220 10.14 5.99 3.33
N THR A 221 11.29 5.89 3.97
CA THR A 221 11.57 6.42 5.31
C THR A 221 12.82 7.27 5.27
N VAL A 222 12.94 8.22 6.18
CA VAL A 222 14.17 8.99 6.38
C VAL A 222 14.77 8.58 7.71
N ARG A 223 16.07 8.24 7.69
CA ARG A 223 16.78 7.91 8.92
C ARG A 223 17.20 9.17 9.64
N VAL A 224 16.72 9.34 10.86
CA VAL A 224 17.14 10.45 11.72
C VAL A 224 17.94 9.92 12.93
N PRO A 225 18.92 10.67 13.45
CA PRO A 225 19.61 10.28 14.67
C PRO A 225 18.60 10.06 15.81
N GLY A 226 18.71 8.93 16.49
CA GLY A 226 17.91 8.64 17.68
C GLY A 226 18.67 9.03 18.97
N PRO A 227 17.98 9.03 20.12
CA PRO A 227 18.62 9.28 21.41
C PRO A 227 19.74 8.26 21.73
N ASP A 228 19.61 7.02 21.23
CA ASP A 228 20.66 6.01 21.27
C ASP A 228 21.34 5.96 19.90
N SER A 229 22.37 6.76 19.72
CA SER A 229 23.03 7.12 18.45
C SER A 229 23.50 5.98 17.55
N ALA A 230 23.50 4.74 18.03
CA ALA A 230 23.97 3.60 17.25
C ALA A 230 23.02 3.16 16.13
N PHE A 231 21.69 3.39 16.24
CA PHE A 231 20.71 2.79 15.33
C PHE A 231 19.72 3.75 14.67
N GLY A 232 19.65 5.03 15.04
CA GLY A 232 18.72 6.00 14.44
C GLY A 232 17.27 5.50 14.39
N VAL A 233 16.33 6.39 14.06
CA VAL A 233 14.90 6.05 13.89
C VAL A 233 14.51 6.27 12.43
N ASN A 234 13.82 5.31 11.83
CA ASN A 234 13.25 5.45 10.50
C ASN A 234 11.91 6.20 10.59
N VAL A 235 11.91 7.46 10.18
CA VAL A 235 10.72 8.31 10.12
C VAL A 235 9.96 8.04 8.83
N PRO A 236 8.68 7.61 8.88
CA PRO A 236 7.88 7.37 7.70
C PRO A 236 7.73 8.63 6.84
N LEU A 237 7.96 8.48 5.53
CA LEU A 237 7.77 9.56 4.55
C LEU A 237 6.83 9.14 3.41
N GLY A 238 6.68 7.84 3.18
CA GLY A 238 6.08 7.25 1.98
C GLY A 238 4.60 7.56 1.71
N GLY A 239 3.87 8.28 2.56
CA GLY A 239 2.49 8.67 2.26
C GLY A 239 1.46 8.30 3.32
N GLY A 240 0.20 8.12 2.91
CA GLY A 240 -0.93 7.73 3.75
C GLY A 240 -1.18 8.69 4.93
N GLY A 241 -1.47 8.13 6.11
CA GLY A 241 -1.75 8.90 7.33
C GLY A 241 -0.62 9.85 7.74
N TYR A 242 0.64 9.48 7.50
CA TYR A 242 1.80 10.34 7.81
C TYR A 242 1.82 11.59 6.93
N PHE A 243 1.51 11.47 5.64
CA PHE A 243 1.40 12.61 4.73
C PHE A 243 0.35 13.62 5.17
N ARG A 244 -0.80 13.14 5.65
CA ARG A 244 -1.86 14.01 6.16
C ARG A 244 -1.49 14.64 7.49
N LEU A 245 -0.76 13.90 8.35
CA LEU A 245 -0.34 14.38 9.67
C LEU A 245 0.73 15.49 9.59
N TYR A 246 1.73 15.33 8.72
CA TYR A 246 2.83 16.28 8.60
C TYR A 246 2.39 17.58 7.88
N PRO A 247 2.92 18.76 8.26
CA PRO A 247 2.88 19.92 7.36
C PRO A 247 3.59 19.59 6.04
N TYR A 248 3.08 20.11 4.91
CA TYR A 248 3.70 19.79 3.61
C TYR A 248 5.18 20.23 3.55
N SER A 249 5.53 21.38 4.16
CA SER A 249 6.92 21.85 4.24
C SER A 249 7.88 20.81 4.85
N LEU A 250 7.42 20.04 5.85
CA LEU A 250 8.19 18.95 6.43
C LEU A 250 8.32 17.78 5.44
N THR A 251 7.22 17.36 4.80
CA THR A 251 7.27 16.32 3.77
C THR A 251 8.27 16.68 2.66
N ARG A 252 8.20 17.92 2.17
CA ARG A 252 9.12 18.42 1.15
C ARG A 252 10.58 18.42 1.62
N ALA A 253 10.84 18.87 2.84
CA ALA A 253 12.19 18.90 3.41
C ALA A 253 12.77 17.49 3.56
N LEU A 254 11.99 16.55 4.07
CA LEU A 254 12.39 15.14 4.21
C LEU A 254 12.61 14.47 2.85
N GLY A 255 11.73 14.73 1.87
CA GLY A 255 11.90 14.20 0.50
C GLY A 255 13.16 14.71 -0.18
N ARG A 256 13.45 16.02 -0.08
CA ARG A 256 14.70 16.59 -0.59
C ARG A 256 15.92 16.03 0.13
N HIS A 257 15.84 15.87 1.45
CA HIS A 257 16.92 15.25 2.24
C HIS A 257 17.21 13.83 1.77
N LEU A 258 16.16 13.01 1.55
CA LEU A 258 16.31 11.65 1.02
C LEU A 258 17.02 11.66 -0.33
N LEU A 259 16.56 12.46 -1.28
CA LEU A 259 17.15 12.52 -2.63
C LEU A 259 18.59 13.07 -2.67
N GLN A 260 18.98 13.88 -1.70
CA GLN A 260 20.35 14.44 -1.60
C GLN A 260 21.34 13.52 -0.90
N ASN A 261 20.87 12.67 0.01
CA ASN A 261 21.74 11.90 0.92
C ASN A 261 21.64 10.38 0.75
N GLU A 262 20.65 9.91 -0.01
CA GLU A 262 20.46 8.48 -0.25
C GLU A 262 20.50 8.17 -1.76
N SER A 263 20.84 6.93 -2.11
CA SER A 263 21.04 6.50 -3.49
C SER A 263 19.75 6.02 -4.18
N HIS A 264 18.57 6.32 -3.62
CA HIS A 264 17.28 5.88 -4.16
C HIS A 264 16.25 7.01 -4.19
N GLY A 265 15.20 6.83 -5.02
CA GLY A 265 14.10 7.77 -5.15
C GLY A 265 13.07 7.66 -4.02
N LEU A 266 12.19 8.65 -3.99
CA LEU A 266 11.02 8.67 -3.11
C LEU A 266 9.97 7.68 -3.61
N VAL A 267 9.58 6.71 -2.79
CA VAL A 267 8.44 5.80 -3.02
C VAL A 267 7.27 6.28 -2.17
N PHE A 268 6.23 6.76 -2.85
CA PHE A 268 5.12 7.45 -2.20
C PHE A 268 3.77 6.81 -2.57
N TYR A 269 2.80 6.82 -1.64
CA TYR A 269 1.47 6.27 -1.88
C TYR A 269 0.36 7.12 -1.27
N VAL A 270 -0.81 7.02 -1.87
CA VAL A 270 -2.08 7.58 -1.38
C VAL A 270 -3.22 6.60 -1.68
N HIS A 271 -4.39 6.86 -1.07
CA HIS A 271 -5.62 6.14 -1.38
C HIS A 271 -6.68 7.09 -1.94
N PRO A 272 -7.59 6.66 -2.83
CA PRO A 272 -8.67 7.50 -3.33
C PRO A 272 -9.54 8.08 -2.21
N TRP A 273 -9.86 7.31 -1.18
CA TRP A 273 -10.69 7.78 -0.08
C TRP A 273 -10.06 8.96 0.71
N GLU A 274 -8.77 9.17 0.62
CA GLU A 274 -8.11 10.34 1.24
C GLU A 274 -8.50 11.67 0.59
N PHE A 275 -9.08 11.62 -0.62
CA PHE A 275 -9.55 12.79 -1.38
C PHE A 275 -11.05 13.02 -1.25
N ASP A 276 -11.78 12.15 -0.55
CA ASP A 276 -13.22 12.29 -0.29
C ASP A 276 -13.49 12.80 1.12
N THR A 277 -13.63 14.10 1.25
CA THR A 277 -13.91 14.77 2.52
C THR A 277 -15.31 14.50 3.07
N ALA A 278 -16.22 14.04 2.22
CA ALA A 278 -17.62 13.77 2.55
C ALA A 278 -17.90 12.27 2.81
N GLN A 279 -16.86 11.44 2.93
CA GLN A 279 -17.04 10.02 3.24
C GLN A 279 -17.75 9.81 4.59
N PRO A 280 -18.55 8.73 4.73
CA PRO A 280 -19.26 8.44 5.97
C PRO A 280 -18.29 8.23 7.14
N ARG A 281 -18.72 8.70 8.33
CA ARG A 281 -17.94 8.48 9.55
C ARG A 281 -18.57 7.37 10.38
N VAL A 282 -17.84 6.28 10.54
CA VAL A 282 -18.27 5.13 11.34
C VAL A 282 -17.43 4.99 12.60
N LYS A 283 -18.02 4.42 13.66
CA LYS A 283 -17.28 4.10 14.87
C LYS A 283 -16.45 2.84 14.61
N VAL A 284 -15.13 2.95 14.79
CA VAL A 284 -14.21 1.81 14.71
C VAL A 284 -13.72 1.44 16.10
N PRO A 285 -13.45 0.14 16.36
CA PRO A 285 -13.01 -0.32 17.69
C PRO A 285 -11.72 0.38 18.16
N ARG A 286 -10.81 0.64 17.23
CA ARG A 286 -9.52 1.29 17.52
C ARG A 286 -9.60 2.79 17.27
N ARG A 287 -9.70 3.59 18.34
CA ARG A 287 -9.80 5.07 18.24
C ARG A 287 -8.66 5.70 17.42
N LEU A 288 -7.44 5.17 17.52
CA LEU A 288 -6.30 5.69 16.78
C LEU A 288 -6.44 5.44 15.27
N ALA A 289 -6.94 4.27 14.86
CA ALA A 289 -7.21 3.96 13.45
C ALA A 289 -8.26 4.91 12.88
N GLY A 290 -9.37 5.14 13.60
CA GLY A 290 -10.38 6.11 13.19
C GLY A 290 -9.83 7.53 13.12
N PHE A 291 -9.02 7.96 14.09
CA PHE A 291 -8.38 9.28 14.04
C PHE A 291 -7.48 9.42 12.81
N THR A 292 -6.58 8.48 12.58
CA THR A 292 -5.65 8.56 11.43
C THR A 292 -6.37 8.48 10.09
N HIS A 293 -7.49 7.75 10.01
CA HIS A 293 -8.30 7.64 8.79
C HIS A 293 -8.95 8.99 8.42
N TYR A 294 -9.60 9.65 9.37
CA TYR A 294 -10.39 10.87 9.10
C TYR A 294 -9.61 12.20 9.26
N HIS A 295 -8.35 12.12 9.70
CA HIS A 295 -7.57 13.33 10.00
C HIS A 295 -7.16 14.06 8.73
N ARG A 296 -7.51 15.35 8.64
CA ARG A 296 -7.06 16.31 7.62
C ARG A 296 -7.24 15.86 6.15
N LEU A 297 -8.35 15.21 5.84
CA LEU A 297 -8.70 14.83 4.46
C LEU A 297 -8.80 16.05 3.55
N ASP A 298 -9.28 17.17 4.07
CA ASP A 298 -9.44 18.45 3.38
C ASP A 298 -8.13 19.02 2.81
N SER A 299 -7.00 18.67 3.39
CA SER A 299 -5.69 19.12 2.94
C SER A 299 -4.99 18.21 1.93
N THR A 300 -5.53 17.00 1.70
CA THR A 300 -4.83 15.96 0.92
C THR A 300 -4.63 16.36 -0.53
N ALA A 301 -5.68 16.85 -1.20
CA ALA A 301 -5.61 17.24 -2.61
C ALA A 301 -4.57 18.36 -2.84
N GLU A 302 -4.58 19.39 -2.01
CA GLU A 302 -3.62 20.50 -2.14
C GLU A 302 -2.18 20.07 -1.85
N LYS A 303 -1.96 19.26 -0.82
CA LYS A 303 -0.63 18.69 -0.53
C LYS A 303 -0.13 17.80 -1.66
N THR A 304 -1.01 16.99 -2.26
CA THR A 304 -0.67 16.14 -3.41
C THR A 304 -0.30 16.98 -4.61
N ARG A 305 -1.04 18.06 -4.92
CA ARG A 305 -0.67 18.99 -5.99
C ARG A 305 0.73 19.54 -5.79
N GLN A 306 1.05 20.00 -4.57
CA GLN A 306 2.38 20.51 -4.23
C GLN A 306 3.46 19.44 -4.36
N LEU A 307 3.17 18.21 -3.94
CA LEU A 307 4.10 17.08 -4.04
C LEU A 307 4.44 16.75 -5.50
N LEU A 308 3.43 16.67 -6.36
CA LEU A 308 3.60 16.40 -7.79
C LEU A 308 4.33 17.54 -8.53
N ALA A 309 4.23 18.77 -8.04
CA ALA A 309 4.98 19.91 -8.56
C ALA A 309 6.44 19.95 -8.09
N ASP A 310 6.72 19.53 -6.87
CA ASP A 310 8.08 19.56 -6.28
C ASP A 310 8.96 18.35 -6.68
N PHE A 311 8.34 17.22 -7.08
CA PHE A 311 9.04 15.97 -7.38
C PHE A 311 8.50 15.33 -8.66
N ALA A 312 9.39 14.95 -9.58
CA ALA A 312 9.02 14.14 -10.74
C ALA A 312 8.78 12.68 -10.34
N PHE A 313 7.65 12.12 -10.75
CA PHE A 313 7.26 10.76 -10.43
C PHE A 313 6.97 9.94 -11.70
N VAL A 314 7.20 8.63 -11.59
CA VAL A 314 6.88 7.63 -12.62
C VAL A 314 6.26 6.39 -11.97
N PRO A 315 5.63 5.46 -12.74
CA PRO A 315 5.21 4.16 -12.23
C PRO A 315 6.40 3.28 -11.82
N MET A 316 6.17 2.29 -10.95
CA MET A 316 7.23 1.36 -10.49
C MET A 316 7.88 0.61 -11.63
N ARG A 317 7.07 0.08 -12.57
CA ARG A 317 7.58 -0.63 -13.74
C ARG A 317 8.54 0.22 -14.58
N GLU A 318 8.26 1.50 -14.72
CA GLU A 318 9.14 2.44 -15.43
C GLU A 318 10.37 2.80 -14.60
N ALA A 319 10.18 3.03 -13.29
CA ALA A 319 11.29 3.39 -12.39
C ALA A 319 12.39 2.34 -12.36
N PHE A 320 12.03 1.05 -12.46
CA PHE A 320 12.92 -0.09 -12.29
C PHE A 320 13.06 -0.95 -13.56
N ALA A 321 12.70 -0.41 -14.74
CA ALA A 321 12.79 -1.13 -16.03
C ALA A 321 14.18 -1.72 -16.32
N ASP A 322 15.24 -0.99 -15.96
CA ASP A 322 16.63 -1.44 -16.15
C ASP A 322 16.97 -2.64 -15.24
N GLU A 323 16.41 -2.67 -14.03
CA GLU A 323 16.58 -3.79 -13.09
C GLU A 323 15.89 -5.05 -13.61
N PHE A 324 14.65 -4.90 -14.09
CA PHE A 324 13.88 -6.01 -14.64
C PHE A 324 14.51 -6.56 -15.91
N THR A 325 14.94 -5.70 -16.81
CA THR A 325 15.66 -6.10 -18.04
C THR A 325 16.95 -6.86 -17.74
N ARG A 326 17.76 -6.38 -16.76
CA ARG A 326 18.99 -7.09 -16.33
C ARG A 326 18.70 -8.46 -15.71
N ALA A 327 17.55 -8.61 -15.08
CA ALA A 327 17.11 -9.88 -14.51
C ALA A 327 16.50 -10.82 -15.57
N GLY A 328 16.30 -10.38 -16.82
CA GLY A 328 15.67 -11.16 -17.88
C GLY A 328 14.15 -11.21 -17.79
N LEU A 329 13.54 -10.19 -17.20
CA LEU A 329 12.11 -10.08 -16.91
C LEU A 329 11.45 -8.99 -17.79
#